data_e6c57bae1966b463abfa324389661417
#
_entry.id   e6c57bae1966b463abfa324389661417
#
_cell.length_a   1.000
_cell.length_b   1.000
_cell.length_c   1.000
_cell.angle_alpha   90.00
_cell.angle_beta   90.00
_cell.angle_gamma   90.00
#
_symmetry.space_group_name_H-M   'P 1'
#
loop_
_entity.id
_entity.type
_entity.pdbx_description
1 polymer ?
#
loop_
_entity_poly.entity_id
_entity_poly.type
_entity_poly.pdbx_seq_one_letter_code
_entity_poly.pdbx_strand_id
1 'polypeptide(L)'
;MRLHVRYEGDDDPAKCTARKLARFDLVTLHRSARAVPPGLVLDPHAERALSPADEFETIVALDCSWETATREAFSLEGPHRALPFLVAANPVNYGRPFRLTTVEALAGALFIAGERAQARELCSKFRWGHTFLELNAEPLERYSACDDSAEVVAVQDDYLADEGDGDRAEADSVETDRADTDIGTGTRSDATNGGVEGTATESDRASTRK
;
A
#
# COMPACT_ATOMS: atom_id res chain seq x y z
N MET A 1 22.88 4.61 -5.33
CA MET A 1 22.04 4.85 -6.52
C MET A 1 21.38 6.20 -6.48
N ARG A 2 21.00 6.78 -7.63
CA ARG A 2 20.23 8.03 -7.70
C ARG A 2 18.73 7.71 -7.63
N LEU A 3 18.01 8.45 -6.78
CA LEU A 3 16.58 8.22 -6.57
C LEU A 3 15.78 9.45 -7.02
N HIS A 4 14.84 9.22 -7.90
CA HIS A 4 13.96 10.25 -8.45
C HIS A 4 12.50 9.88 -8.20
N VAL A 5 11.68 10.87 -7.91
CA VAL A 5 10.25 10.67 -7.68
C VAL A 5 9.45 11.63 -8.56
N ARG A 6 8.58 11.07 -9.40
CA ARG A 6 7.55 11.84 -10.06
C ARG A 6 6.46 12.15 -9.04
N TYR A 7 6.36 13.41 -8.66
CA TYR A 7 5.49 13.89 -7.58
C TYR A 7 4.23 14.51 -8.16
N GLU A 8 3.08 13.89 -7.93
CA GLU A 8 1.77 14.40 -8.38
C GLU A 8 1.21 15.46 -7.44
N GLY A 9 1.45 15.35 -6.15
CA GLY A 9 1.01 16.34 -5.15
C GLY A 9 -0.40 16.12 -4.64
N ASP A 10 -0.94 14.92 -4.81
CA ASP A 10 -2.31 14.56 -4.44
C ASP A 10 -2.45 14.27 -2.94
N ASP A 11 -1.36 13.89 -2.28
CA ASP A 11 -1.33 13.56 -0.87
C ASP A 11 -1.16 14.77 0.05
N ASP A 12 -1.62 14.62 1.31
CA ASP A 12 -1.32 15.54 2.39
C ASP A 12 0.19 15.77 2.50
N PRO A 13 0.67 17.01 2.27
CA PRO A 13 2.09 17.32 2.29
C PRO A 13 2.82 16.92 3.57
N ALA A 14 2.13 16.81 4.70
CA ALA A 14 2.70 16.41 5.98
C ALA A 14 2.92 14.89 6.09
N LYS A 15 2.16 14.12 5.34
CA LYS A 15 2.20 12.64 5.34
C LYS A 15 3.02 12.07 4.19
N CYS A 16 3.24 12.83 3.12
CA CYS A 16 3.96 12.40 1.92
C CYS A 16 5.42 12.00 2.26
N THR A 17 5.72 10.72 2.06
CA THR A 17 7.04 10.16 2.36
C THR A 17 8.11 10.66 1.38
N ALA A 18 7.77 10.85 0.10
CA ALA A 18 8.65 11.39 -0.91
C ALA A 18 9.15 12.81 -0.56
N ARG A 19 8.25 13.69 -0.11
CA ARG A 19 8.64 15.05 0.32
C ARG A 19 9.54 15.03 1.55
N LYS A 20 9.32 14.09 2.47
CA LYS A 20 10.19 13.95 3.63
C LYS A 20 11.58 13.50 3.23
N LEU A 21 11.70 12.50 2.33
CA LEU A 21 12.99 12.07 1.80
C LEU A 21 13.73 13.20 1.07
N ALA A 22 13.02 14.01 0.28
CA ALA A 22 13.61 15.15 -0.42
C ALA A 22 14.19 16.21 0.53
N ARG A 23 13.63 16.41 1.72
CA ARG A 23 14.19 17.30 2.74
C ARG A 23 15.52 16.82 3.32
N PHE A 24 15.83 15.54 3.18
CA PHE A 24 17.10 14.92 3.56
C PHE A 24 18.04 14.74 2.36
N ASP A 25 17.72 15.31 1.20
CA ASP A 25 18.48 15.16 -0.05
C ASP A 25 18.67 13.71 -0.51
N LEU A 26 17.77 12.81 -0.09
CA LEU A 26 17.81 11.38 -0.42
C LEU A 26 17.10 11.05 -1.73
N VAL A 27 16.19 11.91 -2.19
CA VAL A 27 15.51 11.79 -3.48
C VAL A 27 15.36 13.15 -4.14
N THR A 28 15.29 13.16 -5.47
CA THR A 28 14.94 14.37 -6.25
C THR A 28 13.48 14.28 -6.69
N LEU A 29 12.68 15.31 -6.34
CA LEU A 29 11.28 15.40 -6.76
C LEU A 29 11.12 16.11 -8.10
N HIS A 30 10.26 15.56 -8.95
CA HIS A 30 9.91 16.13 -10.25
C HIS A 30 8.40 16.31 -10.37
N ARG A 31 7.96 17.53 -10.69
CA ARG A 31 6.53 17.84 -10.92
C ARG A 31 6.07 17.58 -12.36
N SER A 32 6.99 17.34 -13.27
CA SER A 32 6.71 17.06 -14.67
C SER A 32 7.40 15.76 -15.09
N ALA A 33 6.69 14.89 -15.79
CA ALA A 33 7.25 13.66 -16.35
C ALA A 33 8.47 13.93 -17.26
N ARG A 34 8.45 15.03 -18.01
CA ARG A 34 9.57 15.44 -18.89
C ARG A 34 10.85 15.81 -18.14
N ALA A 35 10.75 16.14 -16.86
CA ALA A 35 11.90 16.50 -16.03
C ALA A 35 12.50 15.28 -15.31
N VAL A 36 11.83 14.14 -15.34
CA VAL A 36 12.32 12.89 -14.77
C VAL A 36 13.41 12.33 -15.67
N PRO A 37 14.61 12.05 -15.15
CA PRO A 37 15.66 11.42 -15.97
C PRO A 37 15.28 9.97 -16.29
N PRO A 38 15.77 9.41 -17.40
CA PRO A 38 15.64 7.99 -17.68
C PRO A 38 16.21 7.13 -16.54
N GLY A 39 15.53 6.05 -16.19
CA GLY A 39 15.93 5.15 -15.12
C GLY A 39 15.01 3.95 -15.03
N LEU A 40 15.27 3.03 -14.10
CA LEU A 40 14.36 1.94 -13.81
C LEU A 40 13.12 2.51 -13.11
N VAL A 41 11.96 2.35 -13.74
CA VAL A 41 10.67 2.84 -13.25
C VAL A 41 9.99 1.75 -12.43
N LEU A 42 9.67 2.04 -11.17
CA LEU A 42 8.83 1.18 -10.33
C LEU A 42 7.38 1.35 -10.77
N ASP A 43 6.83 0.31 -11.39
CA ASP A 43 5.52 0.32 -12.02
C ASP A 43 4.74 -0.96 -11.63
N PRO A 44 3.63 -0.86 -10.89
CA PRO A 44 2.84 -2.02 -10.50
C PRO A 44 2.20 -2.76 -11.68
N HIS A 45 2.14 -2.13 -12.86
CA HIS A 45 1.58 -2.71 -14.08
C HIS A 45 2.66 -3.32 -14.99
N ALA A 46 3.92 -3.31 -14.58
CA ALA A 46 5.01 -3.90 -15.36
C ALA A 46 4.86 -5.42 -15.46
N GLU A 47 5.21 -5.95 -16.63
CA GLU A 47 5.13 -7.40 -16.90
C GLU A 47 6.28 -8.21 -16.26
N ARG A 48 7.32 -7.50 -15.80
CA ARG A 48 8.52 -8.12 -15.21
C ARG A 48 8.72 -7.64 -13.80
N ALA A 49 9.01 -8.57 -12.89
CA ALA A 49 9.43 -8.23 -11.54
C ALA A 49 10.86 -7.66 -11.54
N LEU A 50 11.12 -6.75 -10.60
CA LEU A 50 12.47 -6.28 -10.30
C LEU A 50 13.32 -7.45 -9.78
N SER A 51 14.53 -7.58 -10.31
CA SER A 51 15.47 -8.62 -9.93
C SER A 51 16.90 -8.08 -9.81
N PRO A 52 17.82 -8.82 -9.17
CA PRO A 52 19.24 -8.44 -9.10
C PRO A 52 19.93 -8.34 -10.46
N ALA A 53 19.40 -9.02 -11.50
CA ALA A 53 19.92 -8.94 -12.86
C ALA A 53 19.65 -7.60 -13.58
N ASP A 54 18.79 -6.75 -13.02
CA ASP A 54 18.51 -5.46 -13.62
C ASP A 54 19.68 -4.48 -13.39
N GLU A 55 20.27 -4.00 -14.49
CA GLU A 55 21.37 -3.04 -14.47
C GLU A 55 20.83 -1.60 -14.58
N PHE A 56 21.03 -0.79 -13.56
CA PHE A 56 20.61 0.61 -13.52
C PHE A 56 21.39 1.41 -12.47
N GLU A 57 21.49 2.72 -12.68
CA GLU A 57 22.07 3.66 -11.70
C GLU A 57 21.01 4.58 -11.09
N THR A 58 19.83 4.60 -11.69
CA THR A 58 18.73 5.50 -11.33
C THR A 58 17.45 4.71 -11.15
N ILE A 59 16.79 4.92 -10.01
CA ILE A 59 15.44 4.40 -9.75
C ILE A 59 14.46 5.57 -9.78
N VAL A 60 13.32 5.37 -10.44
CA VAL A 60 12.22 6.31 -10.52
C VAL A 60 10.98 5.69 -9.89
N ALA A 61 10.40 6.38 -8.90
CA ALA A 61 9.11 6.02 -8.33
C ALA A 61 8.06 7.10 -8.66
N LEU A 62 6.78 6.72 -8.66
CA LEU A 62 5.65 7.65 -8.69
C LEU A 62 5.09 7.82 -7.29
N ASP A 63 4.90 9.07 -6.88
CA ASP A 63 4.22 9.43 -5.63
C ASP A 63 2.75 9.71 -5.94
N CYS A 64 1.99 8.65 -6.12
CA CYS A 64 0.56 8.62 -6.37
C CYS A 64 -0.06 7.36 -5.73
N SER A 65 -1.37 7.31 -5.64
CA SER A 65 -2.08 6.08 -5.24
C SER A 65 -1.99 5.05 -6.36
N TRP A 66 -1.21 4.00 -6.18
CA TRP A 66 -1.03 2.94 -7.18
C TRP A 66 -2.31 2.16 -7.47
N GLU A 67 -3.29 2.20 -6.56
CA GLU A 67 -4.59 1.56 -6.77
C GLU A 67 -5.44 2.25 -7.84
N THR A 68 -5.31 3.58 -7.93
CA THR A 68 -6.12 4.41 -8.83
C THR A 68 -5.32 4.96 -9.99
N ALA A 69 -3.99 4.81 -9.96
CA ALA A 69 -3.12 5.28 -11.01
C ALA A 69 -3.32 4.48 -12.31
N THR A 70 -3.51 5.19 -13.41
CA THR A 70 -3.62 4.56 -14.73
C THR A 70 -2.24 4.25 -15.29
N ARG A 71 -2.16 3.34 -16.29
CA ARG A 71 -0.89 3.04 -16.98
C ARG A 71 -0.22 4.28 -17.58
N GLU A 72 -1.01 5.26 -18.00
CA GLU A 72 -0.50 6.52 -18.56
C GLU A 72 0.28 7.34 -17.53
N ALA A 73 -0.07 7.26 -16.25
CA ALA A 73 0.67 7.93 -15.18
C ALA A 73 2.12 7.43 -15.09
N PHE A 74 2.35 6.15 -15.42
CA PHE A 74 3.68 5.52 -15.45
C PHE A 74 4.40 5.67 -16.79
N SER A 75 3.90 6.49 -17.73
CA SER A 75 4.57 6.73 -19.02
C SER A 75 5.85 7.57 -18.85
N LEU A 76 6.89 6.94 -18.29
CA LEU A 76 8.21 7.48 -18.05
C LEU A 76 9.26 6.70 -18.88
N GLU A 77 10.40 7.32 -19.14
CA GLU A 77 11.45 6.70 -19.94
C GLU A 77 12.31 5.73 -19.12
N GLY A 78 12.44 4.51 -19.61
CA GLY A 78 13.31 3.47 -19.03
C GLY A 78 12.65 2.10 -18.93
N PRO A 79 13.35 1.11 -18.39
CA PRO A 79 12.77 -0.20 -18.11
C PRO A 79 11.79 -0.11 -16.94
N HIS A 80 10.60 -0.69 -17.09
CA HIS A 80 9.59 -0.78 -16.05
C HIS A 80 9.70 -2.11 -15.32
N ARG A 81 9.59 -2.08 -13.98
CA ARG A 81 9.62 -3.27 -13.12
C ARG A 81 8.58 -3.16 -12.02
N ALA A 82 7.85 -4.25 -11.80
CA ALA A 82 7.00 -4.39 -10.64
C ALA A 82 7.83 -4.83 -9.43
N LEU A 83 7.51 -4.30 -8.25
CA LEU A 83 8.02 -4.88 -7.01
C LEU A 83 7.32 -6.20 -6.73
N PRO A 84 8.04 -7.24 -6.28
CA PRO A 84 7.41 -8.48 -5.84
C PRO A 84 6.61 -8.28 -4.55
N PHE A 85 5.97 -9.35 -4.07
CA PHE A 85 5.23 -9.35 -2.81
C PHE A 85 6.07 -8.79 -1.67
N LEU A 86 5.60 -7.68 -1.09
CA LEU A 86 6.15 -7.06 0.12
C LEU A 86 5.00 -6.50 0.94
N VAL A 87 5.12 -6.61 2.26
CA VAL A 87 4.10 -6.20 3.22
C VAL A 87 4.40 -4.79 3.74
N ALA A 88 3.41 -3.93 3.75
CA ALA A 88 3.54 -2.57 4.24
C ALA A 88 3.70 -2.51 5.77
N ALA A 89 4.61 -1.67 6.25
CA ALA A 89 4.79 -1.35 7.67
C ALA A 89 4.36 0.07 8.02
N ASN A 90 3.95 0.87 7.02
CA ASN A 90 3.48 2.22 7.26
C ASN A 90 2.18 2.23 8.08
N PRO A 91 1.93 3.27 8.90
CA PRO A 91 0.81 3.30 9.84
C PRO A 91 -0.59 3.23 9.21
N VAL A 92 -0.71 3.55 7.91
CA VAL A 92 -2.00 3.53 7.20
C VAL A 92 -2.33 2.14 6.68
N ASN A 93 -1.31 1.41 6.19
CA ASN A 93 -1.47 0.13 5.52
C ASN A 93 -0.70 -1.01 6.21
N TYR A 94 -0.43 -0.91 7.49
CA TYR A 94 0.34 -1.93 8.22
C TYR A 94 -0.23 -3.34 7.99
N GLY A 95 0.64 -4.28 7.65
CA GLY A 95 0.28 -5.67 7.40
C GLY A 95 -0.37 -5.94 6.03
N ARG A 96 -0.57 -4.92 5.20
CA ARG A 96 -1.21 -5.11 3.88
C ARG A 96 -0.17 -5.30 2.78
N PRO A 97 -0.25 -6.40 2.02
CA PRO A 97 0.61 -6.62 0.86
C PRO A 97 0.40 -5.55 -0.22
N PHE A 98 1.45 -5.24 -0.96
CA PHE A 98 1.45 -4.30 -2.09
C PHE A 98 1.01 -2.85 -1.78
N ARG A 99 0.68 -2.52 -0.52
CA ARG A 99 0.24 -1.17 -0.10
C ARG A 99 1.40 -0.29 0.38
N LEU A 100 2.47 -0.32 -0.38
CA LEU A 100 3.71 0.36 -0.02
C LEU A 100 3.61 1.87 -0.22
N THR A 101 4.21 2.62 0.69
CA THR A 101 4.51 4.04 0.46
C THR A 101 5.73 4.18 -0.44
N THR A 102 5.96 5.39 -0.99
CA THR A 102 7.13 5.69 -1.83
C THR A 102 8.45 5.28 -1.17
N VAL A 103 8.61 5.49 0.15
CA VAL A 103 9.84 5.10 0.84
C VAL A 103 10.00 3.60 0.95
N GLU A 104 8.91 2.85 1.20
CA GLU A 104 8.94 1.39 1.25
C GLU A 104 9.25 0.79 -0.13
N ALA A 105 8.62 1.33 -1.17
CA ALA A 105 8.88 0.90 -2.55
C ALA A 105 10.34 1.13 -2.95
N LEU A 106 10.90 2.32 -2.68
CA LEU A 106 12.30 2.62 -2.95
C LEU A 106 13.25 1.76 -2.12
N ALA A 107 12.94 1.53 -0.82
CA ALA A 107 13.78 0.71 0.05
C ALA A 107 13.77 -0.76 -0.37
N GLY A 108 12.61 -1.32 -0.74
CA GLY A 108 12.49 -2.66 -1.27
C GLY A 108 13.30 -2.82 -2.56
N ALA A 109 13.14 -1.89 -3.51
CA ALA A 109 13.89 -1.89 -4.76
C ALA A 109 15.41 -1.84 -4.54
N LEU A 110 15.88 -0.95 -3.67
CA LEU A 110 17.30 -0.85 -3.33
C LEU A 110 17.84 -2.13 -2.69
N PHE A 111 17.05 -2.75 -1.81
CA PHE A 111 17.47 -3.98 -1.14
C PHE A 111 17.65 -5.12 -2.15
N ILE A 112 16.68 -5.31 -3.04
CA ILE A 112 16.73 -6.34 -4.11
C ILE A 112 17.92 -6.08 -5.03
N ALA A 113 18.21 -4.81 -5.35
CA ALA A 113 19.34 -4.40 -6.17
C ALA A 113 20.71 -4.48 -5.44
N GLY A 114 20.76 -4.96 -4.18
CA GLY A 114 22.00 -5.08 -3.41
C GLY A 114 22.42 -3.82 -2.65
N GLU A 115 21.73 -2.69 -2.80
CA GLU A 115 22.02 -1.40 -2.15
C GLU A 115 21.45 -1.31 -0.73
N ARG A 116 21.72 -2.33 0.08
CA ARG A 116 21.15 -2.52 1.43
C ARG A 116 21.45 -1.35 2.40
N ALA A 117 22.62 -0.72 2.27
CA ALA A 117 22.98 0.42 3.10
C ALA A 117 22.08 1.62 2.81
N GLN A 118 21.83 1.90 1.53
CA GLN A 118 20.96 2.99 1.11
C GLN A 118 19.49 2.71 1.46
N ALA A 119 19.02 1.46 1.35
CA ALA A 119 17.68 1.06 1.80
C ALA A 119 17.49 1.35 3.29
N ARG A 120 18.43 0.96 4.14
CA ARG A 120 18.41 1.25 5.58
C ARG A 120 18.45 2.75 5.87
N GLU A 121 19.23 3.52 5.11
CA GLU A 121 19.28 4.97 5.25
C GLU A 121 17.92 5.62 4.98
N LEU A 122 17.22 5.26 3.91
CA LEU A 122 15.86 5.74 3.62
C LEU A 122 14.91 5.44 4.79
N CYS A 123 14.87 4.18 5.21
CA CYS A 123 14.01 3.71 6.29
C CYS A 123 14.31 4.42 7.62
N SER A 124 15.57 4.77 7.91
CA SER A 124 15.98 5.45 9.15
C SER A 124 15.32 6.81 9.37
N LYS A 125 14.80 7.44 8.32
CA LYS A 125 14.10 8.73 8.42
C LYS A 125 12.67 8.59 8.95
N PHE A 126 12.17 7.36 9.11
CA PHE A 126 10.80 7.06 9.55
C PHE A 126 10.82 6.18 10.79
N ARG A 127 9.95 6.49 11.79
CA ARG A 127 9.89 5.70 13.04
C ARG A 127 9.57 4.22 12.81
N TRP A 128 8.77 3.94 11.81
CA TRP A 128 8.35 2.61 11.41
C TRP A 128 9.21 2.00 10.30
N GLY A 129 10.17 2.74 9.77
CA GLY A 129 10.95 2.30 8.62
C GLY A 129 11.79 1.03 8.87
N HIS A 130 12.34 0.86 10.09
CA HIS A 130 13.04 -0.37 10.46
C HIS A 130 12.10 -1.58 10.45
N THR A 131 10.84 -1.39 10.88
CA THR A 131 9.83 -2.45 10.88
C THR A 131 9.53 -2.95 9.47
N PHE A 132 9.59 -2.09 8.45
CA PHE A 132 9.45 -2.53 7.06
C PHE A 132 10.51 -3.54 6.65
N LEU A 133 11.77 -3.26 6.99
CA LEU A 133 12.88 -4.16 6.67
C LEU A 133 12.85 -5.45 7.51
N GLU A 134 12.38 -5.39 8.76
CA GLU A 134 12.22 -6.55 9.63
C GLU A 134 11.05 -7.44 9.17
N LEU A 135 9.90 -6.84 8.87
CA LEU A 135 8.70 -7.55 8.41
C LEU A 135 8.93 -8.28 7.08
N ASN A 136 9.76 -7.69 6.21
CA ASN A 136 10.09 -8.24 4.90
C ASN A 136 11.50 -8.84 4.84
N ALA A 137 12.13 -9.15 5.98
CA ALA A 137 13.53 -9.59 6.00
C ALA A 137 13.73 -10.85 5.17
N GLU A 138 12.89 -11.86 5.37
CA GLU A 138 12.97 -13.13 4.67
C GLU A 138 12.69 -12.99 3.18
N PRO A 139 11.54 -12.40 2.71
CA PRO A 139 11.31 -12.23 1.29
C PRO A 139 12.37 -11.36 0.60
N LEU A 140 12.82 -10.27 1.21
CA LEU A 140 13.86 -9.42 0.62
C LEU A 140 15.19 -10.16 0.42
N GLU A 141 15.60 -11.01 1.39
CA GLU A 141 16.81 -11.83 1.23
C GLU A 141 16.64 -12.85 0.13
N ARG A 142 15.49 -13.53 0.04
CA ARG A 142 15.19 -14.48 -1.04
C ARG A 142 15.22 -13.82 -2.41
N TYR A 143 14.55 -12.67 -2.58
CA TYR A 143 14.54 -11.93 -3.85
C TYR A 143 15.94 -11.44 -4.24
N SER A 144 16.75 -10.98 -3.28
CA SER A 144 18.11 -10.52 -3.55
C SER A 144 19.09 -11.63 -3.89
N ALA A 145 18.70 -12.90 -3.72
CA ALA A 145 19.47 -14.07 -4.08
C ALA A 145 19.04 -14.70 -5.41
N CYS A 146 17.98 -14.20 -6.05
CA CYS A 146 17.52 -14.67 -7.35
C CYS A 146 18.43 -14.22 -8.48
N ASP A 147 18.57 -15.07 -9.51
CA ASP A 147 19.37 -14.73 -10.67
C ASP A 147 18.62 -13.82 -11.65
N ASP A 148 17.28 -13.92 -11.72
CA ASP A 148 16.48 -13.13 -12.66
C ASP A 148 15.03 -12.87 -12.18
N SER A 149 14.25 -12.17 -13.03
CA SER A 149 12.85 -11.84 -12.76
C SER A 149 11.93 -13.06 -12.67
N ALA A 150 12.23 -14.15 -13.37
CA ALA A 150 11.39 -15.35 -13.33
C ALA A 150 11.54 -16.08 -11.99
N GLU A 151 12.77 -16.12 -11.46
CA GLU A 151 13.01 -16.67 -10.11
C GLU A 151 12.37 -15.81 -9.03
N VAL A 152 12.41 -14.47 -9.16
CA VAL A 152 11.72 -13.57 -8.24
C VAL A 152 10.21 -13.85 -8.21
N VAL A 153 9.59 -14.07 -9.38
CA VAL A 153 8.17 -14.43 -9.48
C VAL A 153 7.89 -15.79 -8.83
N ALA A 154 8.76 -16.80 -9.08
CA ALA A 154 8.60 -18.10 -8.46
C ALA A 154 8.68 -18.05 -6.91
N VAL A 155 9.61 -17.25 -6.38
CA VAL A 155 9.69 -17.00 -4.92
C VAL A 155 8.47 -16.27 -4.40
N GLN A 156 7.93 -15.29 -5.15
CA GLN A 156 6.72 -14.57 -4.78
C GLN A 156 5.50 -15.48 -4.67
N ASP A 157 5.38 -16.47 -5.57
CA ASP A 157 4.24 -17.39 -5.60
C ASP A 157 4.12 -18.21 -4.30
N ASP A 158 5.23 -18.49 -3.62
CA ASP A 158 5.22 -19.15 -2.31
C ASP A 158 4.43 -18.30 -1.28
N TYR A 159 4.67 -16.98 -1.24
CA TYR A 159 3.98 -16.07 -0.30
C TYR A 159 2.52 -15.85 -0.64
N LEU A 160 2.18 -15.81 -1.93
CA LEU A 160 0.79 -15.66 -2.37
C LEU A 160 -0.05 -16.90 -2.08
N ALA A 161 0.56 -18.11 -2.10
CA ALA A 161 -0.10 -19.35 -1.74
C ALA A 161 -0.45 -19.39 -0.24
N ASP A 162 0.48 -18.96 0.62
CA ASP A 162 0.28 -18.92 2.08
C ASP A 162 -0.83 -17.94 2.50
N GLU A 163 -0.95 -16.78 1.84
CA GLU A 163 -2.05 -15.83 2.10
C GLU A 163 -3.42 -16.39 1.67
N GLY A 164 -3.47 -17.17 0.59
CA GLY A 164 -4.72 -17.80 0.12
C GLY A 164 -5.29 -18.86 1.06
N ASP A 165 -4.45 -19.55 1.83
CA ASP A 165 -4.88 -20.52 2.85
C ASP A 165 -5.29 -19.85 4.17
N GLY A 166 -4.72 -18.69 4.50
CA GLY A 166 -5.08 -17.91 5.69
C GLY A 166 -6.51 -17.36 5.63
N ASP A 167 -6.92 -16.83 4.49
CA ASP A 167 -8.29 -16.31 4.27
C ASP A 167 -9.37 -17.42 4.32
N ARG A 168 -9.00 -18.67 3.95
CA ARG A 168 -9.91 -19.82 4.05
C ARG A 168 -10.08 -20.30 5.48
N ALA A 169 -9.06 -20.24 6.30
CA ALA A 169 -9.14 -20.68 7.71
C ALA A 169 -9.98 -19.73 8.57
N GLU A 170 -10.00 -18.43 8.27
CA GLU A 170 -10.84 -17.46 8.98
C GLU A 170 -12.31 -17.54 8.53
N ALA A 171 -12.61 -17.87 7.27
CA ALA A 171 -13.96 -18.05 6.77
C ALA A 171 -14.65 -19.29 7.35
N ASP A 172 -13.90 -20.38 7.59
CA ASP A 172 -14.43 -21.65 8.12
C ASP A 172 -14.67 -21.58 9.64
N SER A 173 -14.00 -20.69 10.36
CA SER A 173 -14.18 -20.48 11.81
C SER A 173 -15.40 -19.63 12.17
N VAL A 174 -15.96 -18.87 11.21
CA VAL A 174 -17.16 -18.02 11.43
C VAL A 174 -18.46 -18.79 11.18
N GLU A 175 -18.42 -19.92 10.45
CA GLU A 175 -19.63 -20.68 10.11
C GLU A 175 -20.03 -21.72 11.17
N THR A 176 -19.16 -22.05 12.11
CA THR A 176 -19.44 -23.03 13.19
C THR A 176 -20.09 -22.44 14.44
N ASP A 177 -20.24 -21.12 14.56
CA ASP A 177 -20.82 -20.48 15.76
C ASP A 177 -22.30 -20.04 15.57
N ARG A 178 -22.98 -20.46 14.48
CA ARG A 178 -24.38 -20.14 14.20
C ARG A 178 -25.38 -21.29 14.30
N ALA A 179 -24.99 -22.43 14.83
CA ALA A 179 -25.84 -23.61 14.90
C ALA A 179 -26.05 -24.13 16.32
N ASP A 180 -26.46 -23.29 17.27
CA ASP A 180 -27.10 -23.78 18.52
C ASP A 180 -27.76 -22.62 19.27
N THR A 181 -28.98 -22.22 18.83
CA THR A 181 -30.01 -21.64 19.73
C THR A 181 -31.37 -21.65 19.03
N ASP A 182 -31.99 -22.81 18.99
CA ASP A 182 -33.43 -22.89 18.90
C ASP A 182 -33.91 -24.10 19.68
N ILE A 183 -34.55 -23.87 20.82
CA ILE A 183 -35.62 -24.68 21.40
C ILE A 183 -36.17 -23.92 22.64
N GLY A 184 -37.49 -23.65 22.60
CA GLY A 184 -38.23 -23.59 23.86
C GLY A 184 -39.32 -22.55 23.99
N THR A 185 -40.42 -22.79 23.31
CA THR A 185 -41.82 -22.80 23.81
C THR A 185 -42.29 -21.79 24.87
N GLY A 186 -43.36 -21.07 24.57
CA GLY A 186 -44.39 -20.97 25.55
C GLY A 186 -45.17 -19.66 25.67
N THR A 187 -46.31 -19.56 25.00
CA THR A 187 -47.62 -19.08 25.49
C THR A 187 -47.87 -17.62 25.89
N ARG A 188 -48.75 -17.01 25.10
CA ARG A 188 -49.98 -16.23 25.38
C ARG A 188 -50.01 -15.19 26.50
N SER A 189 -50.41 -13.97 26.15
CA SER A 189 -51.71 -13.28 26.37
C SER A 189 -51.49 -11.77 26.25
N ASP A 190 -52.15 -11.15 25.37
CA ASP A 190 -53.43 -10.44 25.37
C ASP A 190 -53.42 -9.06 26.07
N ALA A 191 -53.95 -8.12 25.36
CA ALA A 191 -54.71 -6.93 25.76
C ALA A 191 -54.09 -5.54 25.74
N THR A 192 -54.53 -4.79 24.75
CA THR A 192 -55.26 -3.49 24.82
C THR A 192 -54.48 -2.19 24.99
N ASN A 193 -54.59 -1.36 23.97
CA ASN A 193 -55.34 -0.09 23.89
C ASN A 193 -54.68 1.21 24.31
N GLY A 194 -54.88 2.24 23.45
CA GLY A 194 -54.84 3.66 23.75
C GLY A 194 -53.58 4.35 23.16
N GLY A 195 -53.59 5.06 22.11
CA GLY A 195 -54.48 6.12 21.70
C GLY A 195 -53.87 7.47 22.11
N VAL A 196 -53.70 8.35 21.15
CA VAL A 196 -53.87 9.79 21.14
C VAL A 196 -52.75 10.60 20.48
N GLU A 197 -53.14 11.20 19.43
CA GLU A 197 -52.77 12.32 18.66
C GLU A 197 -52.11 13.52 19.38
N GLY A 198 -51.44 14.34 18.58
CA GLY A 198 -51.22 15.76 18.93
C GLY A 198 -50.03 16.39 18.26
N THR A 199 -50.16 16.82 17.06
CA THR A 199 -50.16 18.20 16.48
C THR A 199 -48.83 18.96 16.47
N ALA A 200 -48.46 19.22 15.27
CA ALA A 200 -47.87 20.40 14.60
C ALA A 200 -47.62 21.70 15.37
N THR A 201 -46.55 22.38 14.99
CA THR A 201 -46.41 23.78 14.55
C THR A 201 -44.95 24.09 14.29
N GLU A 202 -44.46 24.33 13.14
CA GLU A 202 -44.40 25.52 12.25
C GLU A 202 -44.00 26.87 12.93
N SER A 203 -42.91 27.41 12.46
CA SER A 203 -42.62 28.79 12.04
C SER A 203 -41.14 29.13 12.28
N ASP A 204 -40.42 29.52 11.33
CA ASP A 204 -40.40 30.62 10.36
C ASP A 204 -39.40 31.71 10.78
N ARG A 205 -38.69 32.19 9.77
CA ARG A 205 -37.95 33.49 9.63
C ARG A 205 -36.55 33.59 10.24
N ALA A 206 -35.62 33.87 9.50
CA ALA A 206 -35.29 34.82 8.45
C ALA A 206 -34.14 35.76 8.89
N SER A 207 -33.19 35.90 8.00
CA SER A 207 -32.55 37.18 7.60
C SER A 207 -31.47 37.78 8.50
N THR A 208 -30.31 38.09 8.11
CA THR A 208 -29.77 39.17 7.32
C THR A 208 -28.33 39.52 7.73
N ARG A 209 -27.50 39.60 6.74
CA ARG A 209 -26.38 40.55 6.51
C ARG A 209 -25.42 40.95 7.64
N LYS A 210 -24.16 40.70 7.44
CA LYS A 210 -23.16 41.69 6.99
C LYS A 210 -21.92 40.99 6.47
#